data_e71658bed6f462a280681ebcf7486c1a
#
_entry.id   e71658bed6f462a280681ebcf7486c1a
#
_cell.length_a   1.000
_cell.length_b   1.000
_cell.length_c   1.000
_cell.angle_alpha   90.00
_cell.angle_beta   90.00
_cell.angle_gamma   90.00
#
_symmetry.space_group_name_H-M   'P 1'
#
loop_
_entity.id
_entity.type
_entity.pdbx_description
1 polymer ?
#
loop_
_entity_poly.entity_id
_entity_poly.type
_entity_poly.pdbx_seq_one_letter_code
_entity_poly.pdbx_strand_id
1 'polypeptide(L)'
;RAETDAAHAVAIVHTDYVAQVSLLTHLAAAMRTAGRGSLVVFSSVAGIRVRRANYVYGSAKAGLDGFASGLADALHGTGVRLLIARPGFVIGRMTEGMTPAPLSVTPERVAAATARALVNGKRVVWIPWALRPMFVALRLLPRFVWRRMPR
;
A
#
# COMPACT_ATOMS: atom_id res chain seq x y z
N ARG A 1 0.71 -13.61 16.12
CA ARG A 1 -0.67 -14.05 16.29
C ARG A 1 -1.28 -14.47 14.96
N ALA A 2 -1.19 -13.68 13.90
CA ALA A 2 -1.78 -14.03 12.59
C ALA A 2 -1.18 -15.32 11.95
N GLU A 3 -0.04 -15.80 12.39
CA GLU A 3 0.58 -17.03 11.89
C GLU A 3 -0.10 -18.31 12.43
N THR A 4 -0.79 -18.20 13.55
CA THR A 4 -1.39 -19.36 14.28
C THR A 4 -2.88 -19.21 14.56
N ASP A 5 -3.45 -18.04 14.25
CA ASP A 5 -4.85 -17.71 14.46
C ASP A 5 -5.49 -17.31 13.12
N ALA A 6 -6.22 -18.24 12.52
CA ALA A 6 -6.85 -18.04 11.21
C ALA A 6 -7.91 -16.92 11.24
N ALA A 7 -8.67 -16.79 12.33
CA ALA A 7 -9.68 -15.74 12.46
C ALA A 7 -9.03 -14.36 12.46
N HIS A 8 -7.93 -14.21 13.20
CA HIS A 8 -7.15 -12.98 13.21
C HIS A 8 -6.51 -12.67 11.84
N ALA A 9 -5.99 -13.68 11.14
CA ALA A 9 -5.46 -13.52 9.79
C ALA A 9 -6.53 -13.03 8.81
N VAL A 10 -7.73 -13.62 8.86
CA VAL A 10 -8.88 -13.23 8.02
C VAL A 10 -9.33 -11.80 8.36
N ALA A 11 -9.36 -11.41 9.64
CA ALA A 11 -9.70 -10.05 10.06
C ALA A 11 -8.73 -9.00 9.49
N ILE A 12 -7.42 -9.30 9.44
CA ILE A 12 -6.43 -8.43 8.79
C ILE A 12 -6.73 -8.29 7.30
N VAL A 13 -6.96 -9.41 6.60
CA VAL A 13 -7.28 -9.39 5.16
C VAL A 13 -8.57 -8.62 4.89
N HIS A 14 -9.58 -8.83 5.73
CA HIS A 14 -10.85 -8.11 5.62
C HIS A 14 -10.65 -6.60 5.74
N THR A 15 -9.94 -6.14 6.75
CA THR A 15 -9.71 -4.70 7.01
C THR A 15 -8.80 -4.06 5.95
N ASP A 16 -7.68 -4.72 5.63
CA ASP A 16 -6.64 -4.15 4.79
C ASP A 16 -6.87 -4.35 3.28
N TYR A 17 -7.81 -5.21 2.90
CA TYR A 17 -8.12 -5.48 1.50
C TYR A 17 -9.62 -5.45 1.20
N VAL A 18 -10.44 -6.35 1.76
CA VAL A 18 -11.84 -6.53 1.36
C VAL A 18 -12.66 -5.27 1.59
N ALA A 19 -12.55 -4.65 2.77
CA ALA A 19 -13.24 -3.40 3.09
C ALA A 19 -12.80 -2.25 2.16
N GLN A 20 -11.51 -2.21 1.80
CA GLN A 20 -10.97 -1.22 0.87
C GLN A 20 -11.53 -1.41 -0.56
N VAL A 21 -11.62 -2.66 -1.03
CA VAL A 21 -12.22 -2.99 -2.34
C VAL A 21 -13.67 -2.52 -2.39
N SER A 22 -14.47 -2.85 -1.38
CA SER A 22 -15.88 -2.43 -1.28
C SER A 22 -16.01 -0.90 -1.32
N LEU A 23 -15.31 -0.20 -0.44
CA LEU A 23 -15.34 1.25 -0.35
C LEU A 23 -14.92 1.94 -1.66
N LEU A 24 -13.79 1.51 -2.22
CA LEU A 24 -13.25 2.12 -3.44
C LEU A 24 -14.14 1.87 -4.65
N THR A 25 -14.81 0.71 -4.73
CA THR A 25 -15.77 0.42 -5.79
C THR A 25 -16.95 1.38 -5.75
N HIS A 26 -17.54 1.61 -4.58
CA HIS A 26 -18.65 2.56 -4.43
C HIS A 26 -18.22 4.00 -4.71
N LEU A 27 -17.09 4.43 -4.18
CA LEU A 27 -16.57 5.80 -4.40
C LEU A 27 -16.22 6.03 -5.86
N ALA A 28 -15.60 5.06 -6.53
CA ALA A 28 -15.27 5.16 -7.95
C ALA A 28 -16.53 5.27 -8.83
N ALA A 29 -17.57 4.49 -8.53
CA ALA A 29 -18.85 4.57 -9.23
C ALA A 29 -19.50 5.96 -9.06
N ALA A 30 -19.59 6.48 -7.84
CA ALA A 30 -20.15 7.79 -7.56
C ALA A 30 -19.36 8.92 -8.26
N MET A 31 -18.02 8.86 -8.20
CA MET A 31 -17.16 9.87 -8.83
C MET A 31 -17.20 9.80 -10.36
N ARG A 32 -17.35 8.61 -10.96
CA ARG A 32 -17.58 8.48 -12.41
C ARG A 32 -18.87 9.17 -12.83
N THR A 33 -19.95 8.97 -12.09
CA THR A 33 -21.24 9.66 -12.37
C THR A 33 -21.08 11.17 -12.24
N ALA A 34 -20.29 11.64 -11.28
CA ALA A 34 -20.02 13.07 -11.12
C ALA A 34 -19.01 13.63 -12.16
N GLY A 35 -18.35 12.78 -12.95
CA GLY A 35 -17.34 13.17 -13.94
C GLY A 35 -16.04 13.75 -13.36
N ARG A 36 -15.86 13.68 -12.04
CA ARG A 36 -14.69 14.25 -11.34
C ARG A 36 -14.47 13.58 -9.98
N GLY A 37 -13.22 13.53 -9.55
CA GLY A 37 -12.87 13.04 -8.23
C GLY A 37 -11.39 12.69 -8.11
N SER A 38 -10.96 12.49 -6.87
CA SER A 38 -9.61 12.00 -6.59
C SER A 38 -9.67 10.98 -5.45
N LEU A 39 -9.15 9.79 -5.69
CA LEU A 39 -9.02 8.72 -4.72
C LEU A 39 -7.56 8.60 -4.29
N VAL A 40 -7.32 8.40 -3.01
CA VAL A 40 -5.98 8.07 -2.48
C VAL A 40 -6.05 6.73 -1.78
N VAL A 41 -5.22 5.80 -2.23
CA VAL A 41 -5.14 4.45 -1.66
C VAL A 41 -3.80 4.28 -0.94
N PHE A 42 -3.85 4.00 0.34
CA PHE A 42 -2.66 3.68 1.14
C PHE A 42 -2.34 2.18 1.04
N SER A 43 -1.50 1.84 0.06
CA SER A 43 -0.84 0.54 -0.04
C SER A 43 0.34 0.45 0.94
N SER A 44 1.34 -0.33 0.67
CA SER A 44 2.59 -0.43 1.43
C SER A 44 3.67 -1.06 0.58
N VAL A 45 4.93 -0.76 0.87
CA VAL A 45 6.07 -1.51 0.31
C VAL A 45 6.03 -2.99 0.71
N ALA A 46 5.36 -3.35 1.81
CA ALA A 46 5.16 -4.74 2.24
C ALA A 46 4.38 -5.57 1.20
N GLY A 47 3.51 -4.94 0.40
CA GLY A 47 2.79 -5.59 -0.69
C GLY A 47 3.63 -5.79 -1.95
N ILE A 48 4.74 -5.05 -2.12
CA ILE A 48 5.59 -5.13 -3.32
C ILE A 48 6.45 -6.39 -3.31
N ARG A 49 6.99 -6.75 -2.14
CA ARG A 49 7.72 -7.99 -1.90
C ARG A 49 7.35 -8.49 -0.50
N VAL A 50 6.43 -9.44 -0.46
CA VAL A 50 5.92 -10.00 0.80
C VAL A 50 7.02 -10.73 1.56
N ARG A 51 7.13 -10.44 2.86
CA ARG A 51 8.12 -11.02 3.78
C ARG A 51 7.47 -12.07 4.67
N ARG A 52 8.26 -13.07 5.09
CA ARG A 52 7.80 -14.12 6.01
C ARG A 52 7.33 -13.59 7.38
N ALA A 53 7.88 -12.45 7.83
CA ALA A 53 7.53 -11.87 9.12
C ALA A 53 6.12 -11.23 9.14
N ASN A 54 5.57 -10.86 7.98
CA ASN A 54 4.28 -10.17 7.88
C ASN A 54 3.50 -10.60 6.62
N TYR A 55 3.53 -11.90 6.29
CA TYR A 55 2.97 -12.39 5.03
C TYR A 55 1.45 -12.18 4.93
N VAL A 56 0.72 -12.21 6.01
CA VAL A 56 -0.73 -11.95 6.02
C VAL A 56 -1.00 -10.49 5.65
N TYR A 57 -0.40 -9.55 6.36
CA TYR A 57 -0.50 -8.12 6.04
C TYR A 57 0.04 -7.81 4.64
N GLY A 58 1.22 -8.33 4.32
CA GLY A 58 1.86 -8.12 3.02
C GLY A 58 1.02 -8.63 1.86
N SER A 59 0.35 -9.79 2.00
CA SER A 59 -0.54 -10.32 0.97
C SER A 59 -1.80 -9.46 0.80
N ALA A 60 -2.40 -8.98 1.89
CA ALA A 60 -3.53 -8.05 1.83
C ALA A 60 -3.15 -6.74 1.12
N LYS A 61 -1.99 -6.17 1.44
CA LYS A 61 -1.49 -4.95 0.77
C LYS A 61 -1.07 -5.21 -0.69
N ALA A 62 -0.59 -6.40 -1.04
CA ALA A 62 -0.34 -6.78 -2.43
C ALA A 62 -1.64 -6.86 -3.24
N GLY A 63 -2.68 -7.46 -2.67
CA GLY A 63 -4.01 -7.48 -3.27
C GLY A 63 -4.57 -6.07 -3.47
N LEU A 64 -4.49 -5.22 -2.45
CA LEU A 64 -4.94 -3.82 -2.53
C LEU A 64 -4.16 -3.02 -3.58
N ASP A 65 -2.85 -3.20 -3.66
CA ASP A 65 -2.00 -2.52 -4.65
C ASP A 65 -2.37 -2.93 -6.09
N GLY A 66 -2.59 -4.23 -6.32
CA GLY A 66 -3.05 -4.76 -7.60
C GLY A 66 -4.45 -4.25 -7.97
N PHE A 67 -5.40 -4.30 -7.03
CA PHE A 67 -6.74 -3.77 -7.22
C PHE A 67 -6.72 -2.27 -7.56
N ALA A 68 -6.00 -1.46 -6.78
CA ALA A 68 -5.89 -0.03 -6.99
C ALA A 68 -5.23 0.32 -8.33
N SER A 69 -4.25 -0.47 -8.76
CA SER A 69 -3.61 -0.31 -10.07
C SER A 69 -4.60 -0.55 -11.21
N GLY A 70 -5.33 -1.67 -11.17
CA GLY A 70 -6.37 -1.96 -12.16
C GLY A 70 -7.50 -0.93 -12.16
N LEU A 71 -7.94 -0.50 -10.97
CA LEU A 71 -8.96 0.56 -10.84
C LEU A 71 -8.47 1.89 -11.42
N ALA A 72 -7.20 2.26 -11.21
CA ALA A 72 -6.63 3.47 -11.78
C ALA A 72 -6.65 3.46 -13.33
N ASP A 73 -6.37 2.29 -13.92
CA ASP A 73 -6.46 2.12 -15.38
C ASP A 73 -7.91 2.17 -15.87
N ALA A 74 -8.84 1.54 -15.16
CA ALA A 74 -10.27 1.60 -15.46
C ALA A 74 -10.89 3.00 -15.29
N LEU A 75 -10.29 3.89 -14.53
CA LEU A 75 -10.69 5.28 -14.35
C LEU A 75 -10.08 6.22 -15.38
N HIS A 76 -9.19 5.74 -16.25
CA HIS A 76 -8.56 6.58 -17.26
C HIS A 76 -9.61 7.24 -18.19
N GLY A 77 -9.49 8.54 -18.41
CA GLY A 77 -10.42 9.31 -19.25
C GLY A 77 -11.77 9.66 -18.61
N THR A 78 -12.06 9.22 -17.37
CA THR A 78 -13.35 9.46 -16.71
C THR A 78 -13.44 10.77 -15.91
N GLY A 79 -12.35 11.55 -15.85
CA GLY A 79 -12.26 12.71 -14.96
C GLY A 79 -11.94 12.37 -13.51
N VAL A 80 -11.86 11.08 -13.15
CA VAL A 80 -11.50 10.59 -11.80
C VAL A 80 -10.03 10.15 -11.78
N ARG A 81 -9.30 10.60 -10.77
CA ARG A 81 -7.89 10.26 -10.58
C ARG A 81 -7.71 9.35 -9.38
N LEU A 82 -6.75 8.43 -9.44
CA LEU A 82 -6.36 7.58 -8.32
C LEU A 82 -4.86 7.67 -8.09
N LEU A 83 -4.47 7.96 -6.85
CA LEU A 83 -3.09 7.97 -6.36
C LEU A 83 -2.88 6.77 -5.44
N ILE A 84 -1.87 5.95 -5.72
CA ILE A 84 -1.41 4.88 -4.83
C ILE A 84 -0.21 5.39 -4.03
N ALA A 85 -0.38 5.52 -2.72
CA ALA A 85 0.71 5.82 -1.80
C ALA A 85 1.33 4.50 -1.29
N ARG A 86 2.65 4.37 -1.42
CA ARG A 86 3.43 3.20 -0.97
C ARG A 86 4.40 3.62 0.13
N PRO A 87 3.94 3.83 1.37
CA PRO A 87 4.83 4.13 2.48
C PRO A 87 5.65 2.89 2.88
N GLY A 88 6.84 3.17 3.42
CA GLY A 88 7.63 2.18 4.15
C GLY A 88 7.15 2.01 5.58
N PHE A 89 8.10 1.82 6.52
CA PHE A 89 7.79 1.78 7.94
C PHE A 89 7.42 3.19 8.43
N VAL A 90 6.20 3.33 8.94
CA VAL A 90 5.70 4.59 9.51
C VAL A 90 5.74 4.49 11.02
N ILE A 91 6.47 5.40 11.67
CA ILE A 91 6.55 5.48 13.13
C ILE A 91 5.24 6.05 13.65
N GLY A 92 4.42 5.22 14.28
CA GLY A 92 3.12 5.63 14.78
C GLY A 92 2.46 4.51 15.60
N ARG A 93 1.21 4.70 15.98
CA ARG A 93 0.47 3.77 16.86
C ARG A 93 0.48 2.31 16.39
N MET A 94 0.41 2.04 15.09
CA MET A 94 0.44 0.66 14.55
C MET A 94 1.80 -0.03 14.69
N THR A 95 2.86 0.74 14.88
CA THR A 95 4.25 0.25 14.97
C THR A 95 4.84 0.49 16.36
N GLU A 96 4.00 0.84 17.32
CA GLU A 96 4.41 1.03 18.72
C GLU A 96 5.02 -0.25 19.28
N GLY A 97 6.18 -0.11 19.95
CA GLY A 97 6.94 -1.26 20.45
C GLY A 97 7.78 -2.01 19.41
N MET A 98 7.70 -1.66 18.13
CA MET A 98 8.53 -2.24 17.08
C MET A 98 9.81 -1.41 16.85
N THR A 99 10.93 -2.09 16.58
CA THR A 99 12.16 -1.41 16.18
C THR A 99 11.97 -0.75 14.80
N PRO A 100 12.21 0.57 14.68
CA PRO A 100 12.11 1.26 13.40
C PRO A 100 13.01 0.64 12.34
N ALA A 101 12.45 0.40 11.17
CA ALA A 101 13.21 -0.07 10.02
C ALA A 101 14.06 1.04 9.39
N PRO A 102 15.11 0.73 8.64
CA PRO A 102 15.79 1.74 7.83
C PRO A 102 14.82 2.51 6.93
N LEU A 103 15.03 3.81 6.78
CA LEU A 103 14.16 4.71 6.01
C LEU A 103 12.74 4.87 6.59
N SER A 104 12.57 4.66 7.90
CA SER A 104 11.32 4.97 8.58
C SER A 104 10.94 6.44 8.43
N VAL A 105 9.65 6.71 8.39
CA VAL A 105 9.09 8.06 8.25
C VAL A 105 8.02 8.31 9.30
N THR A 106 7.70 9.59 9.55
CA THR A 106 6.58 9.97 10.42
C THR A 106 5.28 10.10 9.62
N PRO A 107 4.11 10.04 10.28
CA PRO A 107 2.81 10.26 9.63
C PRO A 107 2.74 11.60 8.88
N GLU A 108 3.32 12.67 9.44
CA GLU A 108 3.34 14.00 8.84
C GLU A 108 4.10 14.02 7.51
N ARG A 109 5.23 13.31 7.44
CA ARG A 109 5.99 13.15 6.18
C ARG A 109 5.22 12.36 5.15
N VAL A 110 4.48 11.32 5.57
CA VAL A 110 3.60 10.55 4.67
C VAL A 110 2.50 11.45 4.15
N ALA A 111 1.81 12.18 5.02
CA ALA A 111 0.73 13.09 4.63
C ALA A 111 1.21 14.17 3.66
N ALA A 112 2.31 14.86 3.96
CA ALA A 112 2.87 15.90 3.11
C ALA A 112 3.34 15.38 1.74
N ALA A 113 3.95 14.19 1.69
CA ALA A 113 4.37 13.57 0.43
C ALA A 113 3.17 13.15 -0.42
N THR A 114 2.15 12.60 0.21
CA THR A 114 0.90 12.17 -0.45
C THR A 114 0.15 13.38 -1.03
N ALA A 115 -0.01 14.44 -0.24
CA ALA A 115 -0.67 15.68 -0.68
C ALA A 115 0.06 16.30 -1.88
N ARG A 116 1.38 16.43 -1.82
CA ARG A 116 2.18 16.94 -2.96
C ARG A 116 2.04 16.05 -4.20
N ALA A 117 2.04 14.74 -4.03
CA ALA A 117 1.88 13.81 -5.15
C ALA A 117 0.49 13.96 -5.81
N LEU A 118 -0.56 14.13 -5.00
CA LEU A 118 -1.92 14.33 -5.45
C LEU A 118 -2.05 15.64 -6.26
N VAL A 119 -1.54 16.75 -5.72
CA VAL A 119 -1.54 18.06 -6.41
C VAL A 119 -0.78 17.98 -7.73
N ASN A 120 0.35 17.29 -7.75
CA ASN A 120 1.17 17.12 -8.96
C ASN A 120 0.64 16.04 -9.94
N GLY A 121 -0.56 15.51 -9.74
CA GLY A 121 -1.19 14.54 -10.63
C GLY A 121 -0.44 13.19 -10.72
N LYS A 122 0.35 12.82 -9.71
CA LYS A 122 1.07 11.54 -9.70
C LYS A 122 0.09 10.38 -9.54
N ARG A 123 0.39 9.25 -10.18
CA ARG A 123 -0.39 8.00 -10.05
C ARG A 123 0.11 7.12 -8.91
N VAL A 124 1.41 7.19 -8.61
CA VAL A 124 2.07 6.42 -7.55
C VAL A 124 3.08 7.30 -6.82
N VAL A 125 3.13 7.20 -5.50
CA VAL A 125 4.17 7.84 -4.68
C VAL A 125 4.79 6.83 -3.72
N TRP A 126 6.11 6.79 -3.68
CA TRP A 126 6.91 6.00 -2.74
C TRP A 126 7.41 6.91 -1.61
N ILE A 127 7.23 6.50 -0.37
CA ILE A 127 7.51 7.35 0.79
C ILE A 127 8.37 6.60 1.82
N PRO A 128 9.65 6.98 1.93
CA PRO A 128 10.38 7.91 1.08
C PRO A 128 10.67 7.36 -0.32
N TRP A 129 10.99 8.23 -1.25
CA TRP A 129 11.23 7.87 -2.67
C TRP A 129 12.34 6.82 -2.87
N ALA A 130 13.35 6.81 -1.98
CA ALA A 130 14.46 5.87 -2.00
C ALA A 130 14.03 4.40 -1.89
N LEU A 131 12.82 4.13 -1.36
CA LEU A 131 12.25 2.78 -1.32
C LEU A 131 11.97 2.22 -2.73
N ARG A 132 11.74 3.08 -3.72
CA ARG A 132 11.43 2.63 -5.08
C ARG A 132 12.57 1.79 -5.70
N PRO A 133 13.80 2.30 -5.89
CA PRO A 133 14.89 1.50 -6.45
C PRO A 133 15.23 0.29 -5.56
N MET A 134 15.17 0.44 -4.25
CA MET A 134 15.43 -0.65 -3.32
C MET A 134 14.44 -1.81 -3.52
N PHE A 135 13.13 -1.55 -3.57
CA PHE A 135 12.13 -2.61 -3.74
C PHE A 135 12.08 -3.18 -5.16
N VAL A 136 12.45 -2.39 -6.19
CA VAL A 136 12.66 -2.92 -7.54
C VAL A 136 13.78 -3.96 -7.53
N ALA A 137 14.93 -3.64 -6.93
CA ALA A 137 16.03 -4.58 -6.78
C ALA A 137 15.64 -5.82 -5.94
N LEU A 138 14.94 -5.62 -4.82
CA LEU A 138 14.48 -6.72 -3.96
C LEU A 138 13.52 -7.68 -4.69
N ARG A 139 12.71 -7.20 -5.64
CA ARG A 139 11.83 -8.08 -6.44
C ARG A 139 12.61 -9.06 -7.31
N LEU A 140 13.80 -8.69 -7.74
CA LEU A 140 14.66 -9.52 -8.59
C LEU A 140 15.46 -10.57 -7.81
N LEU A 141 15.52 -10.47 -6.46
CA LEU A 141 16.25 -11.42 -5.65
C LEU A 141 15.66 -12.84 -5.76
N PRO A 142 16.49 -13.87 -5.98
CA PRO A 142 16.05 -15.25 -5.94
C PRO A 142 15.42 -15.64 -4.58
N ARG A 143 14.47 -16.57 -4.58
CA ARG A 143 13.74 -16.97 -3.36
C ARG A 143 14.66 -17.50 -2.25
N PHE A 144 15.74 -18.19 -2.60
CA PHE A 144 16.66 -18.74 -1.60
C PHE A 144 17.42 -17.63 -0.85
N VAL A 145 17.76 -16.52 -1.52
CA VAL A 145 18.36 -15.33 -0.88
C VAL A 145 17.32 -14.64 0.00
N TRP A 146 16.11 -14.43 -0.56
CA TRP A 146 15.02 -13.76 0.16
C TRP A 146 14.64 -14.48 1.46
N ARG A 147 14.66 -15.81 1.48
CA ARG A 147 14.37 -16.62 2.68
C ARG A 147 15.39 -16.44 3.81
N ARG A 148 16.62 -16.04 3.49
CA ARG A 148 17.70 -15.78 4.47
C ARG A 148 17.65 -14.36 5.05
N MET A 149 16.83 -13.47 4.50
CA MET A 149 16.66 -12.13 5.04
C MET A 149 16.08 -12.17 6.46
N PRO A 150 16.52 -11.27 7.37
CA PRO A 150 15.99 -11.18 8.74
C PRO A 150 14.46 -11.08 8.76
N ARG A 151 13.88 -11.62 9.83
CA ARG A 151 12.45 -11.45 10.10
C ARG A 151 12.09 -9.99 10.38
#